data_49a9ae89cc903665191ae219e3337be6
#
_entry.id   49a9ae89cc903665191ae219e3337be6
#
_cell.length_a   1.000
_cell.length_b   1.000
_cell.length_c   1.000
_cell.angle_alpha   90.00
_cell.angle_beta   90.00
_cell.angle_gamma   90.00
#
_symmetry.space_group_name_H-M   'P 1'
#
loop_
_entity.id
_entity.type
_entity.pdbx_description
1 polymer ?
#
loop_
_entity_poly.entity_id
_entity_poly.type
_entity_poly.pdbx_seq_one_letter_code
_entity_poly.pdbx_strand_id
1 'polypeptide(L)'
;MSLENALLGAYAAGCRLAFASCAVPAAPEGLRVLECAKAGTALHAALGASLAGARALAVLAEPAQLPESSVAGGVAVLMPGAGEAYASLRAAFAASEAGDRPVALDPERDYAAQAETPEPRKYRKEPERFVLGSSREEMCAGCPYRGAYYAASKLWLRTIGDGGCSLLGAKRPFLALDAAWGRGTAAAALAGFTAALPESRRDTAAVMGAEDAEADSLRLLGRTGGTLVLVGGGQETAELCRACGLETLELDANDVNGIESALRTESAGARALVLRGECALQRRGGAARKYETDANRCRRCGACGKLGCPAISGRSPVIDPAKCAGCGMCAAVCKCGAIRERA
;
A
#
# COMPACT_ATOMS: atom_id res chain seq x y z
N MET A 1 4.57 35.79 -0.15
CA MET A 1 5.73 34.99 -0.48
C MET A 1 5.35 33.96 -1.51
N SER A 2 6.24 33.65 -2.36
CA SER A 2 5.89 32.74 -3.43
C SER A 2 6.13 31.28 -3.00
N LEU A 3 5.25 30.41 -3.39
CA LEU A 3 5.42 28.98 -3.37
C LEU A 3 6.78 28.55 -4.00
N GLU A 4 7.32 29.38 -4.88
CA GLU A 4 8.65 29.25 -5.46
C GLU A 4 9.77 29.19 -4.41
N ASN A 5 9.75 30.10 -3.41
CA ASN A 5 10.75 30.09 -2.33
C ASN A 5 10.62 28.82 -1.46
N ALA A 6 9.39 28.30 -1.26
CA ALA A 6 9.20 27.05 -0.54
C ALA A 6 9.77 25.86 -1.32
N LEU A 7 9.60 25.82 -2.64
CA LEU A 7 10.18 24.76 -3.49
C LEU A 7 11.72 24.83 -3.47
N LEU A 8 12.30 26.04 -3.57
CA LEU A 8 13.74 26.25 -3.45
C LEU A 8 14.28 25.81 -2.08
N GLY A 9 13.59 26.20 -1.01
CA GLY A 9 13.95 25.81 0.35
C GLY A 9 13.87 24.29 0.58
N ALA A 10 12.84 23.64 0.02
CA ALA A 10 12.72 22.19 0.08
C ALA A 10 13.85 21.49 -0.68
N TYR A 11 14.17 21.99 -1.88
CA TYR A 11 15.31 21.48 -2.66
C TYR A 11 16.63 21.64 -1.93
N ALA A 12 16.91 22.81 -1.36
CA ALA A 12 18.10 23.07 -0.55
C ALA A 12 18.16 22.17 0.71
N ALA A 13 17.01 21.80 1.26
CA ALA A 13 16.91 20.84 2.35
C ALA A 13 17.01 19.35 1.92
N GLY A 14 17.44 19.06 0.70
CA GLY A 14 17.62 17.70 0.21
C GLY A 14 16.35 17.00 -0.31
N CYS A 15 15.22 17.72 -0.38
CA CYS A 15 14.01 17.20 -1.03
C CYS A 15 14.21 17.09 -2.53
N ARG A 16 13.77 15.98 -3.12
CA ARG A 16 13.85 15.73 -4.57
C ARG A 16 12.51 15.39 -5.18
N LEU A 17 11.48 15.28 -4.35
CA LEU A 17 10.11 14.97 -4.76
C LEU A 17 9.13 15.91 -4.08
N ALA A 18 8.25 16.48 -4.85
CA ALA A 18 7.07 17.20 -4.37
C ALA A 18 5.81 16.63 -5.03
N PHE A 19 4.73 16.59 -4.28
CA PHE A 19 3.41 16.19 -4.73
C PHE A 19 2.45 17.35 -4.49
N ALA A 20 1.81 17.84 -5.54
CA ALA A 20 1.02 19.05 -5.46
C ALA A 20 -0.41 18.84 -5.94
N SER A 21 -1.40 19.27 -5.15
CA SER A 21 -2.82 19.30 -5.54
C SER A 21 -3.28 20.68 -6.03
N CYS A 22 -2.36 21.60 -6.25
CA CYS A 22 -2.60 22.90 -6.85
C CYS A 22 -1.51 23.21 -7.87
N ALA A 23 -1.75 24.23 -8.69
CA ALA A 23 -0.73 24.73 -9.60
C ALA A 23 0.50 25.22 -8.82
N VAL A 24 1.67 24.79 -9.24
CA VAL A 24 2.96 25.21 -8.66
C VAL A 24 3.77 25.97 -9.69
N PRO A 25 4.57 26.96 -9.26
CA PRO A 25 5.50 27.63 -10.14
C PRO A 25 6.59 26.69 -10.64
N ALA A 26 7.44 27.18 -11.54
CA ALA A 26 8.59 26.41 -12.00
C ALA A 26 9.44 25.92 -10.81
N ALA A 27 9.61 24.62 -10.72
CA ALA A 27 10.44 24.01 -9.67
C ALA A 27 11.93 24.14 -10.05
N PRO A 28 12.83 24.20 -9.05
CA PRO A 28 14.26 24.17 -9.31
C PRO A 28 14.67 22.86 -10.01
N GLU A 29 15.70 22.94 -10.86
CA GLU A 29 16.25 21.76 -11.50
C GLU A 29 16.66 20.71 -10.45
N GLY A 30 16.21 19.47 -10.65
CA GLY A 30 16.44 18.37 -9.70
C GLY A 30 15.36 18.19 -8.64
N LEU A 31 14.36 19.07 -8.53
CA LEU A 31 13.14 18.81 -7.77
C LEU A 31 12.01 18.39 -8.74
N ARG A 32 11.65 17.13 -8.69
CA ARG A 32 10.54 16.61 -9.49
C ARG A 32 9.21 16.88 -8.80
N VAL A 33 8.32 17.61 -9.46
CA VAL A 33 6.95 17.83 -8.99
C VAL A 33 5.99 16.90 -9.71
N LEU A 34 5.15 16.22 -8.96
CA LEU A 34 4.09 15.34 -9.45
C LEU A 34 2.73 15.93 -9.06
N GLU A 35 1.98 16.34 -10.08
CA GLU A 35 0.65 16.90 -9.88
C GLU A 35 -0.37 15.83 -9.54
N CYS A 36 -1.25 16.13 -8.61
CA CYS A 36 -2.37 15.33 -8.12
C CYS A 36 -3.64 16.18 -8.18
N ALA A 37 -4.78 15.59 -8.45
CA ALA A 37 -6.03 16.32 -8.44
C ALA A 37 -6.58 16.54 -7.02
N LYS A 38 -6.20 15.70 -6.05
CA LYS A 38 -6.70 15.73 -4.68
C LYS A 38 -5.57 15.94 -3.66
N ALA A 39 -5.84 16.71 -2.62
CA ALA A 39 -4.94 16.92 -1.49
C ALA A 39 -4.55 15.60 -0.80
N GLY A 40 -5.52 14.71 -0.58
CA GLY A 40 -5.26 13.39 0.00
C GLY A 40 -4.28 12.55 -0.82
N THR A 41 -4.38 12.55 -2.16
CA THR A 41 -3.44 11.85 -3.04
C THR A 41 -2.03 12.41 -2.88
N ALA A 42 -1.87 13.75 -2.89
CA ALA A 42 -0.57 14.40 -2.74
C ALA A 42 0.07 14.08 -1.37
N LEU A 43 -0.72 14.15 -0.29
CA LEU A 43 -0.26 13.83 1.06
C LEU A 43 0.22 12.36 1.16
N HIS A 44 -0.60 11.41 0.74
CA HIS A 44 -0.25 9.99 0.88
C HIS A 44 0.90 9.57 -0.05
N ALA A 45 1.05 10.22 -1.20
CA ALA A 45 2.23 10.03 -2.04
C ALA A 45 3.50 10.56 -1.35
N ALA A 46 3.45 11.70 -0.67
CA ALA A 46 4.58 12.19 0.11
C ALA A 46 4.94 11.24 1.27
N LEU A 47 3.94 10.69 1.96
CA LEU A 47 4.15 9.66 2.99
C LEU A 47 4.79 8.39 2.42
N GLY A 48 4.35 7.95 1.25
CA GLY A 48 4.94 6.81 0.54
C GLY A 48 6.40 7.06 0.15
N ALA A 49 6.73 8.25 -0.34
CA ALA A 49 8.10 8.63 -0.64
C ALA A 49 8.99 8.66 0.62
N SER A 50 8.42 9.10 1.74
CA SER A 50 9.08 9.07 3.05
C SER A 50 9.36 7.62 3.50
N LEU A 51 8.43 6.70 3.27
CA LEU A 51 8.63 5.27 3.56
C LEU A 51 9.80 4.69 2.75
N ALA A 52 10.07 5.21 1.56
CA ALA A 52 11.25 4.88 0.76
C ALA A 52 12.54 5.60 1.24
N GLY A 53 12.48 6.36 2.34
CA GLY A 53 13.61 7.09 2.90
C GLY A 53 13.91 8.44 2.26
N ALA A 54 13.00 8.98 1.44
CA ALA A 54 13.17 10.29 0.83
C ALA A 54 12.53 11.41 1.68
N ARG A 55 13.14 12.60 1.68
CA ARG A 55 12.41 13.82 2.06
C ARG A 55 11.42 14.16 0.94
N ALA A 56 10.18 14.41 1.30
CA ALA A 56 9.12 14.74 0.34
C ALA A 56 8.30 15.95 0.78
N LEU A 57 7.92 16.79 -0.17
CA LEU A 57 7.04 17.92 0.05
C LEU A 57 5.64 17.60 -0.48
N ALA A 58 4.61 17.82 0.33
CA ALA A 58 3.23 17.88 -0.15
C ALA A 58 2.78 19.34 -0.21
N VAL A 59 2.18 19.74 -1.33
CA VAL A 59 1.61 21.09 -1.51
C VAL A 59 0.12 20.93 -1.74
N LEU A 60 -0.69 21.35 -0.77
CA LEU A 60 -2.11 21.09 -0.74
C LEU A 60 -2.91 22.35 -1.04
N ALA A 61 -3.92 22.24 -1.92
CA ALA A 61 -4.86 23.32 -2.22
C ALA A 61 -5.83 23.59 -1.05
N GLU A 62 -6.06 22.59 -0.22
CA GLU A 62 -7.01 22.61 0.89
C GLU A 62 -6.43 21.90 2.11
N PRO A 63 -6.89 22.22 3.33
CA PRO A 63 -6.43 21.53 4.53
C PRO A 63 -6.70 20.05 4.48
N ALA A 64 -5.76 19.24 4.98
CA ALA A 64 -5.91 17.79 5.12
C ALA A 64 -5.56 17.37 6.54
N GLN A 65 -6.21 16.30 7.00
CA GLN A 65 -5.86 15.69 8.27
C GLN A 65 -4.54 14.94 8.13
N LEU A 66 -3.55 15.35 8.90
CA LEU A 66 -2.25 14.68 8.93
C LEU A 66 -2.31 13.45 9.83
N PRO A 67 -1.67 12.34 9.46
CA PRO A 67 -1.54 11.21 10.37
C PRO A 67 -0.64 11.59 11.56
N GLU A 68 -0.96 11.07 12.75
CA GLU A 68 -0.23 11.35 13.99
C GLU A 68 1.22 10.82 13.93
N SER A 69 1.46 9.79 13.13
CA SER A 69 2.81 9.29 12.85
C SER A 69 2.95 8.88 11.39
N SER A 70 4.17 8.95 10.89
CA SER A 70 4.58 8.36 9.63
C SER A 70 5.80 7.48 9.87
N VAL A 71 5.94 6.44 9.07
CA VAL A 71 6.93 5.37 9.30
C VAL A 71 8.38 5.85 9.23
N ALA A 72 8.65 6.92 8.53
CA ALA A 72 10.02 7.35 8.28
C ALA A 72 10.29 8.84 8.51
N GLY A 73 9.28 9.67 8.76
CA GLY A 73 9.44 11.12 8.85
C GLY A 73 9.94 11.73 7.53
N GLY A 74 10.41 12.97 7.58
CA GLY A 74 10.92 13.64 6.37
C GLY A 74 9.81 14.12 5.42
N VAL A 75 8.62 14.42 5.92
CA VAL A 75 7.50 14.97 5.17
C VAL A 75 7.16 16.38 5.66
N ALA A 76 7.28 17.37 4.79
CA ALA A 76 6.76 18.70 4.99
C ALA A 76 5.50 18.88 4.17
N VAL A 77 4.49 19.53 4.74
CA VAL A 77 3.17 19.71 4.11
C VAL A 77 2.82 21.19 4.11
N LEU A 78 2.83 21.83 2.94
CA LEU A 78 2.33 23.18 2.74
C LEU A 78 0.81 23.09 2.57
N MET A 79 0.06 23.63 3.52
CA MET A 79 -1.41 23.65 3.45
C MET A 79 -1.99 24.92 4.08
N PRO A 80 -3.11 25.46 3.55
CA PRO A 80 -3.79 26.61 4.13
C PRO A 80 -4.19 26.35 5.60
N GLY A 81 -4.03 27.36 6.45
CA GLY A 81 -4.44 27.31 7.86
C GLY A 81 -3.54 26.49 8.77
N ALA A 82 -2.35 26.10 8.32
CA ALA A 82 -1.38 25.43 9.17
C ALA A 82 -0.79 26.39 10.20
N GLY A 83 -0.77 25.94 11.48
CA GLY A 83 -0.31 26.75 12.60
C GLY A 83 1.16 26.55 13.02
N GLU A 84 1.85 25.55 12.49
CA GLU A 84 3.21 25.26 12.88
C GLU A 84 4.22 26.25 12.28
N ALA A 85 5.11 26.75 13.12
CA ALA A 85 6.07 27.80 12.75
C ALA A 85 7.49 27.25 12.70
N TYR A 86 8.02 27.06 11.51
CA TYR A 86 9.42 26.70 11.29
C TYR A 86 10.18 27.85 10.61
N ALA A 87 11.44 28.02 10.97
CA ALA A 87 12.28 29.06 10.38
C ALA A 87 12.67 28.74 8.92
N SER A 88 12.72 27.47 8.56
CA SER A 88 13.08 27.01 7.21
C SER A 88 12.50 25.63 6.92
N LEU A 89 12.45 25.26 5.64
CA LEU A 89 12.06 23.89 5.22
C LEU A 89 13.04 22.84 5.79
N ARG A 90 14.31 23.17 5.96
CA ARG A 90 15.30 22.27 6.60
C ARG A 90 14.92 21.97 8.04
N ALA A 91 14.52 22.97 8.82
CA ALA A 91 14.06 22.80 10.20
C ALA A 91 12.77 21.96 10.26
N ALA A 92 11.84 22.19 9.31
CA ALA A 92 10.61 21.39 9.21
C ALA A 92 10.89 19.92 8.90
N PHE A 93 11.76 19.62 7.94
CA PHE A 93 12.14 18.23 7.66
C PHE A 93 12.87 17.57 8.83
N ALA A 94 13.76 18.31 9.51
CA ALA A 94 14.43 17.77 10.70
C ALA A 94 13.45 17.47 11.83
N ALA A 95 12.46 18.32 12.06
CA ALA A 95 11.40 18.09 13.05
C ALA A 95 10.51 16.89 12.66
N SER A 96 10.16 16.77 11.38
CA SER A 96 9.42 15.62 10.85
C SER A 96 10.19 14.31 11.08
N GLU A 97 11.48 14.31 10.80
CA GLU A 97 12.36 13.14 10.97
C GLU A 97 12.56 12.77 12.45
N ALA A 98 12.65 13.77 13.33
CA ALA A 98 12.79 13.53 14.77
C ALA A 98 11.51 12.99 15.41
N GLY A 99 10.35 13.41 14.89
CA GLY A 99 9.03 13.03 15.42
C GLY A 99 8.37 11.86 14.70
N ASP A 100 8.99 11.33 13.63
CA ASP A 100 8.40 10.31 12.74
C ASP A 100 6.96 10.65 12.29
N ARG A 101 6.71 11.93 12.03
CA ARG A 101 5.40 12.44 11.61
C ARG A 101 5.53 13.54 10.54
N PRO A 102 4.53 13.73 9.69
CA PRO A 102 4.50 14.89 8.81
C PRO A 102 4.37 16.18 9.63
N VAL A 103 4.96 17.27 9.14
CA VAL A 103 4.81 18.60 9.73
C VAL A 103 4.10 19.54 8.78
N ALA A 104 3.11 20.28 9.28
CA ALA A 104 2.34 21.24 8.51
C ALA A 104 3.02 22.61 8.50
N LEU A 105 2.94 23.28 7.38
CA LEU A 105 3.54 24.59 7.11
C LEU A 105 2.53 25.50 6.46
N ASP A 106 2.51 26.77 6.88
CA ASP A 106 1.69 27.79 6.24
C ASP A 106 2.31 28.19 4.89
N PRO A 107 1.60 28.04 3.75
CA PRO A 107 2.10 28.41 2.44
C PRO A 107 2.33 29.93 2.28
N GLU A 108 1.71 30.77 3.11
CA GLU A 108 1.87 32.24 3.06
C GLU A 108 3.11 32.72 3.81
N ARG A 109 3.75 31.88 4.61
CA ARG A 109 4.94 32.24 5.38
C ARG A 109 6.20 32.27 4.54
N ASP A 110 7.12 33.19 4.85
CA ASP A 110 8.43 33.27 4.18
C ASP A 110 9.39 32.20 4.81
N TYR A 111 9.71 31.20 4.03
CA TYR A 111 10.74 30.23 4.34
C TYR A 111 11.99 30.64 3.57
N ALA A 112 12.85 31.43 4.20
CA ALA A 112 14.06 31.94 3.57
C ALA A 112 14.76 30.83 2.77
N ALA A 113 14.95 31.07 1.47
CA ALA A 113 15.77 30.19 0.65
C ALA A 113 17.20 30.29 1.18
N GLN A 114 17.64 29.32 1.97
CA GLN A 114 19.01 29.22 2.40
C GLN A 114 19.85 28.90 1.18
N ALA A 115 20.75 29.81 0.81
CA ALA A 115 21.70 29.69 -0.30
C ALA A 115 22.79 28.63 -0.01
N GLU A 116 22.46 27.56 0.68
CA GLU A 116 23.39 26.52 1.07
C GLU A 116 23.43 25.40 0.01
N THR A 117 24.57 24.74 -0.06
CA THR A 117 24.75 23.54 -0.89
C THR A 117 23.66 22.52 -0.54
N PRO A 118 22.94 21.98 -1.54
CA PRO A 118 21.90 20.99 -1.28
C PRO A 118 22.45 19.79 -0.49
N GLU A 119 21.75 19.41 0.57
CA GLU A 119 22.10 18.20 1.29
C GLU A 119 21.95 16.96 0.38
N PRO A 120 22.87 15.99 0.47
CA PRO A 120 22.70 14.74 -0.22
C PRO A 120 21.43 14.04 0.27
N ARG A 121 20.80 13.27 -0.62
CA ARG A 121 19.62 12.46 -0.27
C ARG A 121 20.00 11.49 0.84
N LYS A 122 19.37 11.63 2.02
CA LYS A 122 19.54 10.70 3.14
C LYS A 122 18.49 9.61 3.01
N TYR A 123 18.95 8.37 2.81
CA TYR A 123 18.10 7.21 3.03
C TYR A 123 18.13 6.87 4.51
N ARG A 124 16.97 6.80 5.13
CA ARG A 124 16.85 6.27 6.48
C ARG A 124 17.07 4.75 6.48
N LYS A 125 17.51 4.23 7.62
CA LYS A 125 17.46 2.81 7.97
C LYS A 125 16.05 2.28 7.69
N GLU A 126 15.92 0.99 7.33
CA GLU A 126 14.62 0.38 7.07
C GLU A 126 13.58 0.81 8.11
N PRO A 127 12.44 1.37 7.66
CA PRO A 127 11.42 1.84 8.58
C PRO A 127 10.84 0.68 9.39
N GLU A 128 10.53 0.92 10.64
CA GLU A 128 9.73 0.00 11.42
C GLU A 128 8.34 -0.14 10.80
N ARG A 129 7.72 -1.31 10.97
CA ARG A 129 6.37 -1.54 10.46
C ARG A 129 5.38 -0.60 11.13
N PHE A 130 4.65 0.15 10.34
CA PHE A 130 3.59 1.03 10.78
C PHE A 130 2.25 0.57 10.20
N VAL A 131 1.41 0.02 11.04
CA VAL A 131 0.08 -0.42 10.63
C VAL A 131 -0.94 0.02 11.67
N LEU A 132 -1.98 0.71 11.20
CA LEU A 132 -3.11 1.08 12.04
C LEU A 132 -3.74 -0.16 12.68
N GLY A 133 -4.27 -0.02 13.90
CA GLY A 133 -4.94 -1.10 14.60
C GLY A 133 -6.16 -1.60 13.81
N SER A 134 -6.29 -2.92 13.67
CA SER A 134 -7.48 -3.55 13.13
C SER A 134 -8.46 -3.89 14.23
N SER A 135 -9.74 -3.60 14.02
CA SER A 135 -10.84 -4.02 14.92
C SER A 135 -11.09 -5.53 14.93
N ARG A 136 -10.51 -6.27 13.98
CA ARG A 136 -10.65 -7.72 13.85
C ARG A 136 -9.34 -8.40 14.20
N GLU A 137 -9.43 -9.63 14.74
CA GLU A 137 -8.26 -10.41 15.11
C GLU A 137 -7.72 -11.26 13.95
N GLU A 138 -8.59 -11.77 13.09
CA GLU A 138 -8.22 -12.67 12.00
C GLU A 138 -9.09 -12.48 10.74
N MET A 139 -8.60 -12.95 9.61
CA MET A 139 -9.37 -12.99 8.37
C MET A 139 -10.42 -14.10 8.41
N CYS A 140 -11.62 -13.81 7.89
CA CYS A 140 -12.69 -14.80 7.75
C CYS A 140 -12.25 -16.01 6.90
N ALA A 141 -12.86 -17.17 7.10
CA ALA A 141 -12.74 -18.26 6.12
C ALA A 141 -13.26 -17.78 4.76
N GLY A 142 -12.49 -18.02 3.68
CA GLY A 142 -12.82 -17.53 2.34
C GLY A 142 -12.67 -16.02 2.13
N CYS A 143 -11.95 -15.32 3.00
CA CYS A 143 -11.64 -13.90 2.82
C CYS A 143 -10.84 -13.66 1.53
N PRO A 144 -11.28 -12.76 0.62
CA PRO A 144 -10.61 -12.52 -0.65
C PRO A 144 -9.21 -11.89 -0.52
N TYR A 145 -8.90 -11.22 0.60
CA TYR A 145 -7.56 -10.71 0.88
C TYR A 145 -6.52 -11.80 1.15
N ARG A 146 -6.97 -13.01 1.51
CA ARG A 146 -6.11 -14.10 1.97
C ARG A 146 -5.10 -14.55 0.92
N GLY A 147 -5.55 -14.71 -0.34
CA GLY A 147 -4.67 -15.10 -1.45
C GLY A 147 -3.56 -14.09 -1.70
N ALA A 148 -3.90 -12.80 -1.69
CA ALA A 148 -2.94 -11.71 -1.90
C ALA A 148 -1.85 -11.70 -0.82
N TYR A 149 -2.23 -11.70 0.46
CA TYR A 149 -1.26 -11.65 1.56
C TYR A 149 -0.46 -12.95 1.74
N TYR A 150 -1.05 -14.09 1.42
CA TYR A 150 -0.30 -15.35 1.37
C TYR A 150 0.80 -15.29 0.31
N ALA A 151 0.48 -14.83 -0.89
CA ALA A 151 1.45 -14.70 -1.98
C ALA A 151 2.52 -13.64 -1.66
N ALA A 152 2.11 -12.46 -1.16
CA ALA A 152 3.04 -11.40 -0.77
C ALA A 152 4.02 -11.87 0.31
N SER A 153 3.53 -12.53 1.37
CA SER A 153 4.37 -13.12 2.43
C SER A 153 5.35 -14.16 1.91
N LYS A 154 4.89 -15.02 1.00
CA LYS A 154 5.72 -16.08 0.40
C LYS A 154 6.82 -15.52 -0.49
N LEU A 155 6.57 -14.41 -1.17
CA LEU A 155 7.49 -13.71 -2.06
C LEU A 155 8.36 -12.68 -1.33
N TRP A 156 8.16 -12.47 -0.03
CA TRP A 156 8.87 -11.47 0.77
C TRP A 156 8.71 -10.05 0.22
N LEU A 157 7.55 -9.76 -0.37
CA LEU A 157 7.29 -8.42 -0.89
C LEU A 157 7.12 -7.43 0.25
N ARG A 158 7.67 -6.24 0.10
CA ARG A 158 7.25 -5.08 0.87
C ARG A 158 5.82 -4.73 0.46
N THR A 159 4.94 -4.62 1.43
CA THR A 159 3.52 -4.40 1.12
C THR A 159 2.97 -3.18 1.84
N ILE A 160 2.43 -2.27 1.05
CA ILE A 160 1.68 -1.10 1.53
C ILE A 160 0.21 -1.48 1.51
N GLY A 161 -0.46 -1.35 2.64
CA GLY A 161 -1.86 -1.70 2.76
C GLY A 161 -2.77 -0.50 2.89
N ASP A 162 -4.02 -0.84 3.02
CA ASP A 162 -5.12 0.10 3.16
C ASP A 162 -5.83 -0.09 4.51
N GLY A 163 -6.90 0.66 4.75
CA GLY A 163 -7.74 0.48 5.92
C GLY A 163 -8.57 -0.81 5.90
N GLY A 164 -9.36 -1.04 6.96
CA GLY A 164 -10.31 -2.14 7.04
C GLY A 164 -9.66 -3.52 7.10
N CYS A 165 -10.16 -4.47 6.28
CA CYS A 165 -9.68 -5.85 6.27
C CYS A 165 -8.26 -5.99 5.74
N SER A 166 -7.74 -5.02 4.98
CA SER A 166 -6.35 -4.99 4.52
C SER A 166 -5.36 -5.03 5.69
N LEU A 167 -5.68 -4.37 6.81
CA LEU A 167 -4.83 -4.33 8.01
C LEU A 167 -4.52 -5.71 8.60
N LEU A 168 -5.34 -6.72 8.30
CA LEU A 168 -5.12 -8.08 8.76
C LEU A 168 -3.90 -8.77 8.11
N GLY A 169 -3.38 -8.20 7.01
CA GLY A 169 -2.13 -8.62 6.41
C GLY A 169 -0.91 -8.44 7.32
N ALA A 170 -0.98 -7.54 8.30
CA ALA A 170 0.08 -7.35 9.31
C ALA A 170 0.11 -8.46 10.36
N LYS A 171 -1.00 -9.19 10.53
CA LYS A 171 -1.13 -10.21 11.56
C LYS A 171 -0.58 -11.57 11.09
N ARG A 172 -0.29 -12.43 12.07
CA ARG A 172 0.07 -13.83 11.78
C ARG A 172 -1.09 -14.56 11.07
N PRO A 173 -0.79 -15.48 10.15
CA PRO A 173 0.55 -15.96 9.78
C PRO A 173 1.25 -15.15 8.69
N PHE A 174 0.61 -14.13 8.10
CA PHE A 174 1.12 -13.41 6.94
C PHE A 174 2.34 -12.54 7.28
N LEU A 175 2.19 -11.63 8.25
CA LEU A 175 3.19 -10.61 8.60
C LEU A 175 3.72 -9.89 7.34
N ALA A 176 2.83 -9.68 6.36
CA ALA A 176 3.16 -9.21 5.03
C ALA A 176 2.93 -7.72 4.83
N LEU A 177 2.23 -7.05 5.76
CA LEU A 177 1.93 -5.64 5.66
C LEU A 177 2.96 -4.81 6.42
N ASP A 178 3.60 -3.86 5.74
CA ASP A 178 4.67 -3.02 6.30
C ASP A 178 4.16 -1.63 6.69
N ALA A 179 3.22 -1.05 5.93
CA ALA A 179 2.65 0.26 6.24
C ALA A 179 1.19 0.36 5.79
N ALA A 180 0.39 1.13 6.53
CA ALA A 180 -0.98 1.50 6.15
C ALA A 180 -1.43 2.75 6.93
N TRP A 181 -2.01 3.73 6.25
CA TRP A 181 -2.46 4.99 6.86
C TRP A 181 -3.99 5.15 6.92
N GLY A 182 -4.75 4.39 6.16
CA GLY A 182 -6.20 4.47 6.14
C GLY A 182 -6.80 3.97 4.84
N ARG A 183 -8.10 4.13 4.66
CA ARG A 183 -8.82 3.70 3.45
C ARG A 183 -8.49 4.62 2.28
N GLY A 184 -8.32 4.05 1.07
CA GLY A 184 -8.05 4.77 -0.16
C GLY A 184 -6.62 5.29 -0.31
N THR A 185 -5.72 4.97 0.61
CA THR A 185 -4.37 5.58 0.66
C THR A 185 -3.29 4.77 -0.05
N ALA A 186 -3.47 3.47 -0.17
CA ALA A 186 -2.41 2.54 -0.58
C ALA A 186 -1.86 2.80 -1.99
N ALA A 187 -2.73 3.13 -2.94
CA ALA A 187 -2.29 3.40 -4.32
C ALA A 187 -1.42 4.65 -4.43
N ALA A 188 -1.82 5.76 -3.75
CA ALA A 188 -1.05 6.99 -3.72
C ALA A 188 0.29 6.81 -2.98
N ALA A 189 0.28 6.10 -1.86
CA ALA A 189 1.48 5.79 -1.09
C ALA A 189 2.46 4.91 -1.91
N LEU A 190 1.98 3.90 -2.63
CA LEU A 190 2.80 3.12 -3.55
C LEU A 190 3.41 4.00 -4.64
N ALA A 191 2.62 4.90 -5.24
CA ALA A 191 3.11 5.81 -6.26
C ALA A 191 4.25 6.69 -5.75
N GLY A 192 4.12 7.23 -4.54
CA GLY A 192 5.18 8.01 -3.91
C GLY A 192 6.42 7.19 -3.58
N PHE A 193 6.22 5.98 -3.06
CA PHE A 193 7.31 5.04 -2.77
C PHE A 193 8.13 4.72 -4.01
N THR A 194 7.47 4.34 -5.10
CA THR A 194 8.13 3.99 -6.36
C THR A 194 8.68 5.20 -7.12
N ALA A 195 8.12 6.40 -6.90
CA ALA A 195 8.71 7.63 -7.40
C ALA A 195 10.05 7.96 -6.72
N ALA A 196 10.16 7.67 -5.41
CA ALA A 196 11.38 7.88 -4.63
C ALA A 196 12.43 6.79 -4.87
N LEU A 197 11.99 5.54 -5.06
CA LEU A 197 12.85 4.36 -5.19
C LEU A 197 12.38 3.49 -6.38
N PRO A 198 12.64 3.91 -7.62
CA PRO A 198 12.12 3.23 -8.81
C PRO A 198 12.54 1.76 -8.95
N GLU A 199 13.72 1.39 -8.46
CA GLU A 199 14.23 0.03 -8.44
C GLU A 199 13.40 -0.92 -7.55
N SER A 200 12.67 -0.40 -6.58
CA SER A 200 11.83 -1.19 -5.67
C SER A 200 10.52 -1.70 -6.27
N ARG A 201 10.18 -1.32 -7.49
CA ARG A 201 8.92 -1.72 -8.15
C ARG A 201 8.71 -3.23 -8.19
N ARG A 202 9.81 -4.00 -8.21
CA ARG A 202 9.79 -5.47 -8.23
C ARG A 202 9.46 -6.11 -6.89
N ASP A 203 9.90 -5.46 -5.81
CA ASP A 203 9.85 -6.01 -4.46
C ASP A 203 8.76 -5.35 -3.60
N THR A 204 7.98 -4.44 -4.21
CA THR A 204 6.97 -3.68 -3.49
C THR A 204 5.61 -3.77 -4.20
N ALA A 205 4.57 -4.01 -3.43
CA ALA A 205 3.19 -4.00 -3.89
C ALA A 205 2.29 -3.22 -2.92
N ALA A 206 1.16 -2.73 -3.40
CA ALA A 206 0.10 -2.26 -2.52
C ALA A 206 -1.12 -3.21 -2.59
N VAL A 207 -1.84 -3.34 -1.48
CA VAL A 207 -3.06 -4.17 -1.38
C VAL A 207 -4.18 -3.34 -0.77
N MET A 208 -5.26 -3.15 -1.50
CA MET A 208 -6.42 -2.38 -1.05
C MET A 208 -7.75 -2.98 -1.53
N GLY A 209 -8.85 -2.49 -0.96
CA GLY A 209 -10.19 -2.77 -1.46
C GLY A 209 -10.45 -2.07 -2.78
N ALA A 210 -11.10 -2.75 -3.71
CA ALA A 210 -11.44 -2.15 -4.99
C ALA A 210 -12.44 -0.99 -4.87
N GLU A 211 -13.27 -1.04 -3.84
CA GLU A 211 -14.23 0.03 -3.50
C GLU A 211 -13.57 1.36 -3.10
N ASP A 212 -12.32 1.32 -2.70
CA ASP A 212 -11.54 2.49 -2.28
C ASP A 212 -10.61 3.01 -3.39
N ALA A 213 -10.66 2.42 -4.60
CA ALA A 213 -9.83 2.81 -5.72
C ALA A 213 -10.30 4.14 -6.33
N GLU A 214 -9.41 5.13 -6.35
CA GLU A 214 -9.69 6.45 -6.90
C GLU A 214 -8.85 6.73 -8.15
N ALA A 215 -9.47 7.31 -9.18
CA ALA A 215 -8.82 7.61 -10.45
C ALA A 215 -7.55 8.48 -10.31
N ASP A 216 -7.54 9.43 -9.37
CA ASP A 216 -6.41 10.33 -9.17
C ASP A 216 -5.17 9.57 -8.68
N SER A 217 -5.34 8.74 -7.64
CA SER A 217 -4.27 7.88 -7.12
C SER A 217 -3.78 6.86 -8.15
N LEU A 218 -4.70 6.30 -8.96
CA LEU A 218 -4.36 5.36 -10.03
C LEU A 218 -3.58 6.04 -11.16
N ARG A 219 -3.97 7.26 -11.59
CA ARG A 219 -3.21 8.02 -12.59
C ARG A 219 -1.81 8.39 -12.11
N LEU A 220 -1.68 8.76 -10.83
CA LEU A 220 -0.37 9.00 -10.24
C LEU A 220 0.49 7.73 -10.28
N LEU A 221 -0.08 6.59 -9.90
CA LEU A 221 0.60 5.29 -9.97
C LEU A 221 0.98 4.92 -11.41
N GLY A 222 0.10 5.18 -12.38
CA GLY A 222 0.37 5.00 -13.81
C GLY A 222 1.63 5.72 -14.29
N ARG A 223 1.94 6.89 -13.71
CA ARG A 223 3.14 7.68 -14.03
C ARG A 223 4.39 7.24 -13.28
N THR A 224 4.25 6.61 -12.13
CA THR A 224 5.38 6.24 -11.25
C THR A 224 5.72 4.76 -11.31
N GLY A 225 4.77 3.92 -11.70
CA GLY A 225 4.94 2.45 -11.76
C GLY A 225 4.72 1.75 -10.41
N GLY A 226 4.68 0.42 -10.46
CA GLY A 226 4.48 -0.44 -9.30
C GLY A 226 3.28 -1.37 -9.44
N THR A 227 3.15 -2.35 -8.54
CA THR A 227 2.08 -3.35 -8.57
C THR A 227 1.02 -3.08 -7.51
N LEU A 228 -0.21 -2.85 -7.95
CA LEU A 228 -1.39 -2.66 -7.09
C LEU A 228 -2.29 -3.90 -7.15
N VAL A 229 -2.67 -4.42 -6.00
CA VAL A 229 -3.64 -5.50 -5.86
C VAL A 229 -4.95 -4.93 -5.33
N LEU A 230 -6.01 -5.02 -6.14
CA LEU A 230 -7.35 -4.53 -5.87
C LEU A 230 -8.27 -5.70 -5.54
N VAL A 231 -8.65 -5.83 -4.29
CA VAL A 231 -9.44 -6.96 -3.78
C VAL A 231 -10.94 -6.65 -3.80
N GLY A 232 -11.74 -7.57 -4.34
CA GLY A 232 -13.19 -7.39 -4.47
C GLY A 232 -13.61 -6.62 -5.73
N GLY A 233 -12.66 -6.37 -6.64
CA GLY A 233 -12.93 -5.69 -7.90
C GLY A 233 -13.58 -6.57 -8.96
N GLY A 234 -14.15 -5.94 -9.96
CA GLY A 234 -14.74 -6.55 -11.14
C GLY A 234 -14.35 -5.80 -12.42
N GLN A 235 -15.15 -5.98 -13.46
CA GLN A 235 -14.92 -5.39 -14.78
C GLN A 235 -14.76 -3.85 -14.71
N GLU A 236 -15.64 -3.16 -13.99
CA GLU A 236 -15.59 -1.70 -13.85
C GLU A 236 -14.27 -1.23 -13.22
N THR A 237 -13.79 -1.95 -12.19
CA THR A 237 -12.49 -1.66 -11.57
C THR A 237 -11.34 -1.87 -12.57
N ALA A 238 -11.41 -2.93 -13.36
CA ALA A 238 -10.39 -3.22 -14.35
C ALA A 238 -10.36 -2.17 -15.48
N GLU A 239 -11.53 -1.72 -15.93
CA GLU A 239 -11.67 -0.64 -16.92
C GLU A 239 -11.11 0.69 -16.38
N LEU A 240 -11.42 1.03 -15.12
CA LEU A 240 -10.86 2.21 -14.45
C LEU A 240 -9.32 2.16 -14.39
N CYS A 241 -8.75 1.02 -14.03
CA CYS A 241 -7.29 0.84 -13.99
C CYS A 241 -6.65 1.04 -15.37
N ARG A 242 -7.23 0.43 -16.42
CA ARG A 242 -6.74 0.60 -17.80
C ARG A 242 -6.84 2.07 -18.26
N ALA A 243 -7.96 2.74 -17.95
CA ALA A 243 -8.15 4.16 -18.26
C ALA A 243 -7.15 5.08 -17.53
N CYS A 244 -6.60 4.62 -16.40
CA CYS A 244 -5.55 5.31 -15.64
C CYS A 244 -4.12 4.92 -16.05
N GLY A 245 -3.96 4.09 -17.09
CA GLY A 245 -2.65 3.71 -17.63
C GLY A 245 -1.98 2.53 -16.93
N LEU A 246 -2.73 1.70 -16.22
CA LEU A 246 -2.20 0.48 -15.60
C LEU A 246 -2.42 -0.75 -16.49
N GLU A 247 -1.37 -1.56 -16.68
CA GLU A 247 -1.52 -2.92 -17.17
C GLU A 247 -2.40 -3.70 -16.19
N THR A 248 -3.51 -4.29 -16.65
CA THR A 248 -4.51 -4.84 -15.75
C THR A 248 -4.76 -6.31 -16.01
N LEU A 249 -4.58 -7.12 -14.98
CA LEU A 249 -4.88 -8.55 -14.93
C LEU A 249 -6.07 -8.81 -14.00
N GLU A 250 -7.03 -9.61 -14.45
CA GLU A 250 -8.17 -10.04 -13.65
C GLU A 250 -7.99 -11.49 -13.22
N LEU A 251 -8.07 -11.75 -11.92
CA LEU A 251 -7.87 -13.07 -11.31
C LEU A 251 -8.98 -13.39 -10.32
N ASP A 252 -9.22 -14.67 -10.06
CA ASP A 252 -10.04 -15.09 -8.91
C ASP A 252 -9.23 -14.87 -7.61
N ALA A 253 -9.83 -14.24 -6.62
CA ALA A 253 -9.19 -13.99 -5.31
C ALA A 253 -8.79 -15.29 -4.58
N ASN A 254 -9.39 -16.43 -4.96
CA ASN A 254 -9.06 -17.75 -4.42
C ASN A 254 -7.99 -18.50 -5.23
N ASP A 255 -7.64 -18.00 -6.42
CA ASP A 255 -6.54 -18.58 -7.21
C ASP A 255 -5.18 -18.12 -6.68
N VAL A 256 -4.77 -18.73 -5.59
CA VAL A 256 -3.51 -18.39 -4.90
C VAL A 256 -2.29 -18.57 -5.81
N ASN A 257 -2.31 -19.57 -6.68
CA ASN A 257 -1.20 -19.88 -7.58
C ASN A 257 -1.12 -18.85 -8.72
N GLY A 258 -2.25 -18.45 -9.29
CA GLY A 258 -2.32 -17.38 -10.29
C GLY A 258 -1.88 -16.03 -9.72
N ILE A 259 -2.32 -15.70 -8.51
CA ILE A 259 -1.90 -14.46 -7.81
C ILE A 259 -0.39 -14.48 -7.55
N GLU A 260 0.16 -15.59 -7.03
CA GLU A 260 1.60 -15.73 -6.80
C GLU A 260 2.39 -15.59 -8.11
N SER A 261 1.94 -16.24 -9.19
CA SER A 261 2.57 -16.14 -10.51
C SER A 261 2.56 -14.71 -11.03
N ALA A 262 1.42 -14.03 -10.94
CA ALA A 262 1.28 -12.65 -11.38
C ALA A 262 2.17 -11.70 -10.56
N LEU A 263 2.26 -11.87 -9.23
CA LEU A 263 3.15 -11.06 -8.39
C LEU A 263 4.63 -11.32 -8.64
N ARG A 264 5.00 -12.52 -9.08
CA ARG A 264 6.37 -12.89 -9.43
C ARG A 264 6.81 -12.34 -10.79
N THR A 265 5.85 -12.10 -11.69
CA THR A 265 6.13 -11.57 -13.03
C THR A 265 6.51 -10.10 -12.94
N GLU A 266 7.65 -9.73 -13.49
CA GLU A 266 8.09 -8.34 -13.54
C GLU A 266 7.23 -7.53 -14.50
N SER A 267 6.92 -6.29 -14.10
CA SER A 267 6.34 -5.27 -14.96
C SER A 267 7.25 -4.07 -15.04
N ALA A 268 7.43 -3.55 -16.24
CA ALA A 268 8.25 -2.36 -16.47
C ALA A 268 7.55 -1.07 -16.02
N GLY A 269 6.22 -1.10 -15.86
CA GLY A 269 5.38 0.06 -15.56
C GLY A 269 4.48 -0.13 -14.34
N ALA A 270 3.34 0.54 -14.40
CA ALA A 270 2.28 0.36 -13.42
C ALA A 270 1.37 -0.81 -13.79
N ARG A 271 1.05 -1.64 -12.82
CA ARG A 271 0.20 -2.81 -13.01
C ARG A 271 -0.85 -2.93 -11.91
N ALA A 272 -2.06 -3.34 -12.30
CA ALA A 272 -3.15 -3.67 -11.40
C ALA A 272 -3.50 -5.16 -11.50
N LEU A 273 -3.54 -5.85 -10.35
CA LEU A 273 -4.13 -7.18 -10.22
C LEU A 273 -5.51 -7.01 -9.59
N VAL A 274 -6.56 -7.14 -10.39
CA VAL A 274 -7.96 -7.03 -9.94
C VAL A 274 -8.44 -8.41 -9.53
N LEU A 275 -8.59 -8.63 -8.23
CA LEU A 275 -8.98 -9.90 -7.65
C LEU A 275 -10.50 -9.94 -7.48
N ARG A 276 -11.18 -10.74 -8.31
CA ARG A 276 -12.62 -10.98 -8.19
C ARG A 276 -12.91 -11.90 -7.02
N GLY A 277 -13.78 -11.46 -6.12
CA GLY A 277 -14.17 -12.26 -4.95
C GLY A 277 -15.04 -11.47 -4.00
N GLU A 278 -16.15 -12.05 -3.58
CA GLU A 278 -17.05 -11.42 -2.62
C GLU A 278 -16.52 -11.54 -1.19
N CYS A 279 -16.81 -10.53 -0.37
CA CYS A 279 -16.60 -10.61 1.06
C CYS A 279 -17.32 -11.83 1.64
N ALA A 280 -16.58 -12.69 2.35
CA ALA A 280 -17.14 -13.92 2.93
C ALA A 280 -18.34 -13.68 3.88
N LEU A 281 -18.44 -12.49 4.49
CA LEU A 281 -19.55 -12.10 5.35
C LEU A 281 -20.77 -11.58 4.58
N GLN A 282 -20.59 -11.15 3.33
CA GLN A 282 -21.69 -10.67 2.48
C GLN A 282 -22.29 -11.79 1.64
N ARG A 283 -21.57 -12.92 1.53
CA ARG A 283 -22.03 -14.07 0.76
C ARG A 283 -23.31 -14.64 1.38
N ARG A 284 -24.40 -14.62 0.61
CA ARG A 284 -25.67 -15.21 1.01
C ARG A 284 -25.66 -16.71 0.69
N GLY A 285 -26.08 -17.53 1.64
CA GLY A 285 -26.13 -18.99 1.53
C GLY A 285 -24.87 -19.69 2.05
N GLY A 286 -24.98 -20.99 2.34
CA GLY A 286 -23.87 -21.82 2.76
C GLY A 286 -22.93 -22.15 1.61
N ALA A 287 -21.69 -22.52 1.90
CA ALA A 287 -20.76 -22.98 0.87
C ALA A 287 -21.28 -24.30 0.25
N ALA A 288 -21.49 -24.30 -1.07
CA ALA A 288 -21.93 -25.48 -1.82
C ALA A 288 -20.86 -26.59 -1.79
N ARG A 289 -19.58 -26.22 -1.67
CA ARG A 289 -18.44 -27.13 -1.59
C ARG A 289 -17.81 -27.06 -0.20
N LYS A 290 -17.33 -28.18 0.29
CA LYS A 290 -16.57 -28.29 1.54
C LYS A 290 -15.29 -29.07 1.26
N TYR A 291 -14.28 -28.84 2.07
CA TYR A 291 -12.99 -29.52 1.92
C TYR A 291 -12.70 -30.37 3.15
N GLU A 292 -11.97 -31.45 2.95
CA GLU A 292 -11.49 -32.34 3.99
C GLU A 292 -10.02 -32.70 3.76
N THR A 293 -9.38 -33.23 4.81
CA THR A 293 -7.99 -33.69 4.73
C THR A 293 -7.93 -35.21 4.81
N ASP A 294 -7.29 -35.82 3.82
CA ASP A 294 -6.89 -37.23 3.87
C ASP A 294 -5.61 -37.35 4.69
N ALA A 295 -5.74 -37.89 5.91
CA ALA A 295 -4.63 -38.03 6.84
C ALA A 295 -3.52 -38.96 6.32
N ASN A 296 -3.84 -39.95 5.49
CA ASN A 296 -2.89 -40.92 4.94
C ASN A 296 -2.01 -40.28 3.85
N ARG A 297 -2.53 -39.30 3.13
CA ARG A 297 -1.79 -38.53 2.09
C ARG A 297 -1.07 -37.31 2.64
N CYS A 298 -1.44 -36.86 3.84
CA CYS A 298 -0.91 -35.65 4.43
C CYS A 298 0.55 -35.80 4.88
N ARG A 299 1.45 -35.04 4.29
CA ARG A 299 2.88 -34.99 4.67
C ARG A 299 3.18 -34.05 5.83
N ARG A 300 2.18 -33.42 6.44
CA ARG A 300 2.31 -32.46 7.56
C ARG A 300 3.26 -31.29 7.28
N CYS A 301 3.36 -30.86 6.01
CA CYS A 301 4.29 -29.80 5.58
C CYS A 301 3.89 -28.38 6.04
N GLY A 302 2.68 -28.20 6.56
CA GLY A 302 2.20 -26.93 7.12
C GLY A 302 1.78 -25.87 6.09
N ALA A 303 1.87 -26.13 4.77
CA ALA A 303 1.55 -25.14 3.73
C ALA A 303 0.13 -24.56 3.85
N CYS A 304 -0.86 -25.40 4.11
CA CYS A 304 -2.24 -24.98 4.34
C CYS A 304 -2.43 -24.14 5.61
N GLY A 305 -1.63 -24.40 6.66
CA GLY A 305 -1.65 -23.59 7.89
C GLY A 305 -1.16 -22.15 7.67
N LYS A 306 -0.23 -21.94 6.73
CA LYS A 306 0.26 -20.60 6.35
C LYS A 306 -0.80 -19.71 5.71
N LEU A 307 -1.92 -20.29 5.27
CA LEU A 307 -3.09 -19.51 4.83
C LEU A 307 -3.80 -18.83 6.00
N GLY A 308 -3.58 -19.23 7.25
CA GLY A 308 -4.26 -18.65 8.42
C GLY A 308 -5.79 -18.79 8.38
N CYS A 309 -6.31 -19.85 7.76
CA CYS A 309 -7.75 -20.04 7.66
C CYS A 309 -8.32 -20.53 9.00
N PRO A 310 -9.33 -19.84 9.59
CA PRO A 310 -9.89 -20.24 10.88
C PRO A 310 -10.64 -21.59 10.84
N ALA A 311 -10.90 -22.11 9.65
CA ALA A 311 -11.46 -23.46 9.49
C ALA A 311 -10.40 -24.57 9.56
N ILE A 312 -9.10 -24.24 9.61
CA ILE A 312 -8.00 -25.21 9.59
C ILE A 312 -7.28 -25.19 10.94
N SER A 313 -7.17 -26.34 11.59
CA SER A 313 -6.50 -26.48 12.86
C SER A 313 -5.51 -27.65 12.88
N GLY A 314 -4.52 -27.57 13.77
CA GLY A 314 -3.56 -28.63 14.05
C GLY A 314 -2.42 -28.80 13.03
N ARG A 315 -1.39 -29.56 13.45
CA ARG A 315 -0.24 -29.91 12.58
C ARG A 315 -0.62 -30.95 11.51
N SER A 316 -1.50 -31.87 11.81
CA SER A 316 -2.25 -32.68 10.85
C SER A 316 -3.53 -31.90 10.59
N PRO A 317 -3.64 -31.16 9.48
CA PRO A 317 -4.70 -30.20 9.33
C PRO A 317 -6.08 -30.88 9.36
N VAL A 318 -6.91 -30.44 10.28
CA VAL A 318 -8.32 -30.80 10.33
C VAL A 318 -9.11 -29.62 9.84
N ILE A 319 -9.99 -29.83 8.87
CA ILE A 319 -10.84 -28.77 8.31
C ILE A 319 -12.23 -28.90 8.95
N ASP A 320 -12.60 -27.88 9.72
CA ASP A 320 -13.94 -27.78 10.30
C ASP A 320 -14.97 -27.45 9.20
N PRO A 321 -15.89 -28.38 8.89
CA PRO A 321 -16.87 -28.18 7.84
C PRO A 321 -17.88 -27.06 8.16
N ALA A 322 -18.11 -26.76 9.43
CA ALA A 322 -19.01 -25.67 9.84
C ALA A 322 -18.41 -24.31 9.52
N LYS A 323 -17.08 -24.16 9.65
CA LYS A 323 -16.35 -22.93 9.37
C LYS A 323 -15.87 -22.83 7.92
N CYS A 324 -15.81 -23.95 7.19
CA CYS A 324 -15.27 -23.96 5.82
C CYS A 324 -16.16 -23.17 4.86
N ALA A 325 -15.58 -22.18 4.19
CA ALA A 325 -16.26 -21.34 3.19
C ALA A 325 -16.20 -21.93 1.76
N GLY A 326 -15.60 -23.10 1.55
CA GLY A 326 -15.55 -23.78 0.25
C GLY A 326 -14.68 -23.07 -0.82
N CYS A 327 -13.78 -22.19 -0.44
CA CYS A 327 -12.98 -21.38 -1.37
C CYS A 327 -11.87 -22.14 -2.10
N GLY A 328 -11.45 -23.31 -1.63
CA GLY A 328 -10.46 -24.17 -2.31
C GLY A 328 -8.99 -23.76 -2.13
N MET A 329 -8.67 -22.59 -1.57
CA MET A 329 -7.28 -22.13 -1.41
C MET A 329 -6.37 -23.18 -0.71
N CYS A 330 -6.90 -23.89 0.30
CA CYS A 330 -6.14 -24.90 1.04
C CYS A 330 -5.82 -26.13 0.19
N ALA A 331 -6.69 -26.50 -0.74
CA ALA A 331 -6.42 -27.56 -1.71
C ALA A 331 -5.38 -27.09 -2.74
N ALA A 332 -5.47 -25.84 -3.23
CA ALA A 332 -4.52 -25.28 -4.19
C ALA A 332 -3.07 -25.23 -3.67
N VAL A 333 -2.86 -24.95 -2.37
CA VAL A 333 -1.50 -24.93 -1.78
C VAL A 333 -1.02 -26.31 -1.32
N CYS A 334 -1.88 -27.35 -1.36
CA CYS A 334 -1.55 -28.70 -0.90
C CYS A 334 -0.79 -29.50 -1.97
N LYS A 335 0.53 -29.43 -1.96
CA LYS A 335 1.38 -30.11 -2.97
C LYS A 335 1.24 -31.63 -3.00
N CYS A 336 0.82 -32.27 -1.92
CA CYS A 336 0.60 -33.73 -1.88
C CYS A 336 -0.84 -34.14 -2.20
N GLY A 337 -1.73 -33.20 -2.51
CA GLY A 337 -3.14 -33.47 -2.83
C GLY A 337 -3.91 -34.15 -1.67
N ALA A 338 -3.50 -33.91 -0.43
CA ALA A 338 -4.18 -34.45 0.74
C ALA A 338 -5.47 -33.70 1.08
N ILE A 339 -5.61 -32.44 0.64
CA ILE A 339 -6.84 -31.66 0.82
C ILE A 339 -7.66 -31.76 -0.46
N ARG A 340 -8.87 -32.25 -0.32
CA ARG A 340 -9.79 -32.49 -1.44
C ARG A 340 -11.20 -32.01 -1.09
N GLU A 341 -12.01 -31.83 -2.10
CA GLU A 341 -13.44 -31.58 -1.93
C GLU A 341 -14.08 -32.78 -1.24
N ARG A 342 -14.93 -32.50 -0.26
CA ARG A 342 -15.70 -33.52 0.44
C ARG A 342 -16.86 -33.97 -0.45
N ALA A 343 -16.98 -35.26 -0.63
CA ALA A 343 -18.08 -35.89 -1.36
C ALA A 343 -19.45 -35.64 -0.71
#